data_85627b0ff0ad4842eb415fc9b83d0bb6
#
_entry.id   85627b0ff0ad4842eb415fc9b83d0bb6
#
_cell.length_a   1.000
_cell.length_b   1.000
_cell.length_c   1.000
_cell.angle_alpha   90.00
_cell.angle_beta   90.00
_cell.angle_gamma   90.00
#
_symmetry.space_group_name_H-M   'P 1'
#
loop_
_entity.id
_entity.type
_entity.pdbx_description
1 polymer ?
#
loop_
_entity_poly.entity_id
_entity_poly.type
_entity_poly.pdbx_seq_one_letter_code
_entity_poly.pdbx_strand_id
1 'polypeptide(L)'
;MELMKIVKEYDLMLLFTFGSFGTERFDHNSDIDVGYIAKNTLNLKEEINLLTDLVFYFKQDRIDLVNMNKATPLLLFEAVNKAKVLYEKDDSFLRFKIKAFARYAETKFLRVMRRDFLEKSI
;
A
#
# COMPACT_ATOMS: atom_id res chain seq x y z
N MET A 1 -20.37 -7.79 3.65
CA MET A 1 -19.26 -8.35 4.44
C MET A 1 -18.66 -7.26 5.31
N GLU A 2 -18.42 -7.56 6.57
CA GLU A 2 -17.87 -6.56 7.48
C GLU A 2 -16.35 -6.49 7.38
N LEU A 3 -15.82 -5.29 7.47
CA LEU A 3 -14.38 -5.06 7.39
C LEU A 3 -13.60 -5.82 8.45
N MET A 4 -14.09 -5.82 9.70
CA MET A 4 -13.40 -6.50 10.80
C MET A 4 -13.31 -8.01 10.61
N LYS A 5 -14.26 -8.60 9.90
CA LYS A 5 -14.21 -10.03 9.57
C LYS A 5 -13.03 -10.31 8.63
N ILE A 6 -12.84 -9.45 7.63
CA ILE A 6 -11.71 -9.54 6.69
C ILE A 6 -10.39 -9.37 7.46
N VAL A 7 -10.30 -8.35 8.30
CA VAL A 7 -9.11 -8.06 9.09
C VAL A 7 -8.70 -9.26 9.94
N LYS A 8 -9.66 -9.88 10.62
CA LYS A 8 -9.38 -11.03 11.48
C LYS A 8 -9.00 -12.28 10.70
N GLU A 9 -9.66 -12.51 9.58
CA GLU A 9 -9.41 -13.71 8.77
C GLU A 9 -7.99 -13.77 8.25
N TYR A 10 -7.46 -12.62 7.81
CA TYR A 10 -6.12 -12.54 7.22
C TYR A 10 -5.07 -11.98 8.18
N ASP A 11 -5.47 -11.72 9.43
CA ASP A 11 -4.58 -11.18 10.47
C ASP A 11 -3.88 -9.91 9.98
N LEU A 12 -4.67 -8.95 9.47
CA LEU A 12 -4.14 -7.71 8.93
C LEU A 12 -3.70 -6.77 10.04
N MET A 13 -2.57 -6.13 9.83
CA MET A 13 -2.03 -5.08 10.69
C MET A 13 -2.44 -3.71 10.20
N LEU A 14 -2.56 -3.54 8.89
CA LEU A 14 -2.88 -2.28 8.26
C LEU A 14 -3.65 -2.53 6.97
N LEU A 15 -4.68 -1.73 6.74
CA LEU A 15 -5.46 -1.76 5.52
C LEU A 15 -5.87 -0.33 5.19
N PHE A 16 -5.59 0.11 3.98
CA PHE A 16 -5.89 1.47 3.55
C PHE A 16 -6.13 1.53 2.05
N THR A 17 -6.81 2.59 1.62
CA THR A 17 -6.91 2.92 0.19
C THR A 17 -5.97 4.06 -0.12
N PHE A 18 -5.52 4.13 -1.37
CA PHE A 18 -4.71 5.23 -1.86
C PHE A 18 -5.07 5.49 -3.33
N GLY A 19 -4.53 6.55 -3.92
CA GLY A 19 -4.89 6.91 -5.28
C GLY A 19 -6.16 7.76 -5.33
N SER A 20 -7.01 7.52 -6.32
CA SER A 20 -8.16 8.39 -6.60
C SER A 20 -9.42 8.07 -5.80
N PHE A 21 -9.49 6.89 -5.15
CA PHE A 21 -10.70 6.48 -4.41
C PHE A 21 -11.06 7.50 -3.33
N GLY A 22 -12.32 7.92 -3.31
CA GLY A 22 -12.82 8.91 -2.37
C GLY A 22 -12.50 10.35 -2.75
N THR A 23 -11.94 10.60 -3.93
CA THR A 23 -11.68 11.93 -4.46
C THR A 23 -12.64 12.24 -5.60
N GLU A 24 -12.67 13.52 -6.02
CA GLU A 24 -13.50 13.95 -7.15
C GLU A 24 -13.07 13.32 -8.48
N ARG A 25 -11.84 12.85 -8.57
CA ARG A 25 -11.29 12.21 -9.77
C ARG A 25 -11.76 10.77 -9.93
N PHE A 26 -12.32 10.18 -8.87
CA PHE A 26 -12.75 8.78 -8.89
C PHE A 26 -14.07 8.66 -9.63
N ASP A 27 -14.13 7.73 -10.58
CA ASP A 27 -15.36 7.37 -11.28
C ASP A 27 -15.50 5.84 -11.34
N HIS A 28 -16.57 5.34 -11.95
CA HIS A 28 -16.85 3.91 -12.01
C HIS A 28 -15.86 3.11 -12.88
N ASN A 29 -15.01 3.79 -13.65
CA ASN A 29 -13.95 3.15 -14.44
C ASN A 29 -12.60 3.16 -13.72
N SER A 30 -12.51 3.85 -12.58
CA SER A 30 -11.28 3.93 -11.79
C SER A 30 -11.08 2.68 -10.93
N ASP A 31 -9.83 2.24 -10.78
CA ASP A 31 -9.48 1.17 -9.87
C ASP A 31 -9.43 1.71 -8.44
N ILE A 32 -9.78 0.86 -7.49
CA ILE A 32 -9.56 1.15 -6.07
C ILE A 32 -8.21 0.56 -5.70
N ASP A 33 -7.26 1.42 -5.36
CA ASP A 33 -5.94 0.99 -4.91
C ASP A 33 -5.99 0.69 -3.42
N VAL A 34 -5.74 -0.55 -3.05
CA VAL A 34 -5.79 -1.01 -1.66
C VAL A 34 -4.42 -1.52 -1.26
N GLY A 35 -3.89 -0.94 -0.17
CA GLY A 35 -2.64 -1.40 0.42
C GLY A 35 -2.90 -2.16 1.70
N TYR A 36 -2.13 -3.22 1.94
CA TYR A 36 -2.26 -3.99 3.16
C TYR A 36 -0.91 -4.43 3.70
N ILE A 37 -0.87 -4.64 5.02
CA ILE A 37 0.21 -5.32 5.71
C ILE A 37 -0.43 -6.38 6.58
N ALA A 38 -0.03 -7.64 6.40
CA ALA A 38 -0.48 -8.75 7.23
C ALA A 38 0.61 -9.11 8.23
N LYS A 39 0.22 -9.65 9.38
CA LYS A 39 1.16 -10.10 10.41
C LYS A 39 2.12 -11.16 9.86
N ASN A 40 1.57 -12.12 9.11
CA ASN A 40 2.35 -13.14 8.42
C ASN A 40 2.13 -13.00 6.92
N THR A 41 3.18 -13.26 6.13
CA THR A 41 3.09 -13.17 4.68
C THR A 41 1.99 -14.07 4.14
N LEU A 42 1.07 -13.50 3.35
CA LEU A 42 0.02 -14.26 2.69
C LEU A 42 0.59 -14.99 1.48
N ASN A 43 0.19 -16.24 1.28
CA ASN A 43 0.51 -16.94 0.05
C ASN A 43 -0.44 -16.45 -1.08
N LEU A 44 -0.19 -16.91 -2.30
CA LEU A 44 -0.97 -16.47 -3.46
C LEU A 44 -2.47 -16.76 -3.30
N LYS A 45 -2.81 -17.94 -2.79
CA LYS A 45 -4.21 -18.32 -2.60
C LYS A 45 -4.90 -17.42 -1.57
N GLU A 46 -4.22 -17.13 -0.47
CA GLU A 46 -4.74 -16.24 0.57
C GLU A 46 -4.91 -14.82 0.03
N GLU A 47 -3.96 -14.36 -0.77
CA GLU A 47 -4.04 -13.02 -1.37
C GLU A 47 -5.21 -12.92 -2.35
N ILE A 48 -5.45 -13.95 -3.16
CA ILE A 48 -6.61 -14.01 -4.05
C ILE A 48 -7.91 -14.01 -3.24
N ASN A 49 -7.96 -14.74 -2.15
CA ASN A 49 -9.13 -14.77 -1.29
C ASN A 49 -9.37 -13.40 -0.64
N LEU A 50 -8.31 -12.73 -0.20
CA LEU A 50 -8.41 -11.37 0.34
C LEU A 50 -8.95 -10.40 -0.72
N LEU A 51 -8.43 -10.48 -1.94
CA LEU A 51 -8.92 -9.66 -3.05
C LEU A 51 -10.41 -9.90 -3.29
N THR A 52 -10.83 -11.16 -3.31
CA THR A 52 -12.24 -11.52 -3.50
C THR A 52 -13.12 -10.92 -2.41
N ASP A 53 -12.70 -11.02 -1.16
CA ASP A 53 -13.45 -10.47 -0.03
C ASP A 53 -13.54 -8.95 -0.12
N LEU A 54 -12.48 -8.29 -0.57
CA LEU A 54 -12.50 -6.83 -0.76
C LEU A 54 -13.42 -6.41 -1.90
N VAL A 55 -13.49 -7.21 -2.97
CA VAL A 55 -14.46 -6.96 -4.05
C VAL A 55 -15.88 -6.95 -3.49
N PHE A 56 -16.22 -7.91 -2.63
CA PHE A 56 -17.55 -7.93 -1.99
C PHE A 56 -17.73 -6.76 -1.03
N TYR A 57 -16.70 -6.40 -0.29
CA TYR A 57 -16.77 -5.30 0.66
C TYR A 57 -17.01 -3.95 -0.03
N PHE A 58 -16.23 -3.66 -1.07
CA PHE A 58 -16.34 -2.41 -1.81
C PHE A 58 -17.47 -2.42 -2.86
N LYS A 59 -18.02 -3.60 -3.15
CA LYS A 59 -19.03 -3.77 -4.21
C LYS A 59 -18.51 -3.26 -5.55
N GLN A 60 -17.23 -3.51 -5.83
CA GLN A 60 -16.50 -3.01 -6.97
C GLN A 60 -15.47 -4.07 -7.36
N ASP A 61 -15.44 -4.48 -8.64
CA ASP A 61 -14.52 -5.52 -9.10
C ASP A 61 -13.15 -4.99 -9.53
N ARG A 62 -13.01 -3.68 -9.66
CA ARG A 62 -11.74 -3.05 -10.04
C ARG A 62 -10.93 -2.68 -8.81
N ILE A 63 -10.27 -3.67 -8.23
CA ILE A 63 -9.43 -3.47 -7.05
C ILE A 63 -8.01 -3.88 -7.40
N ASP A 64 -7.08 -2.96 -7.15
CA ASP A 64 -5.65 -3.21 -7.25
C ASP A 64 -5.11 -3.40 -5.84
N LEU A 65 -4.80 -4.65 -5.48
CA LEU A 65 -4.36 -5.02 -4.14
C LEU A 65 -2.84 -5.09 -4.09
N VAL A 66 -2.24 -4.33 -3.19
CA VAL A 66 -0.78 -4.23 -3.07
C VAL A 66 -0.33 -4.64 -1.67
N ASN A 67 0.56 -5.62 -1.62
CA ASN A 67 1.27 -5.98 -0.39
C ASN A 67 2.37 -4.96 -0.14
N MET A 68 2.21 -4.13 0.88
CA MET A 68 3.14 -3.03 1.14
C MET A 68 4.52 -3.50 1.58
N ASN A 69 4.65 -4.74 2.06
CA ASN A 69 5.96 -5.29 2.38
C ASN A 69 6.81 -5.60 1.14
N LYS A 70 6.17 -5.70 -0.03
CA LYS A 70 6.84 -6.00 -1.31
C LYS A 70 6.86 -4.82 -2.26
N ALA A 71 6.32 -3.67 -1.87
CA ALA A 71 6.23 -2.50 -2.73
C ALA A 71 7.59 -1.80 -2.87
N THR A 72 7.80 -1.15 -4.02
CA THR A 72 9.02 -0.35 -4.24
C THR A 72 9.03 0.88 -3.34
N PRO A 73 10.21 1.47 -3.06
CA PRO A 73 10.27 2.70 -2.25
C PRO A 73 9.42 3.84 -2.80
N LEU A 74 9.37 4.01 -4.11
CA LEU A 74 8.55 5.06 -4.71
C LEU A 74 7.06 4.80 -4.48
N LEU A 75 6.61 3.56 -4.67
CA LEU A 75 5.21 3.22 -4.45
C LEU A 75 4.83 3.37 -2.98
N LEU A 76 5.71 2.98 -2.06
CA LEU A 76 5.49 3.17 -0.62
C LEU A 76 5.29 4.65 -0.29
N PHE A 77 6.14 5.51 -0.84
CA PHE A 77 6.07 6.94 -0.61
C PHE A 77 4.77 7.53 -1.14
N GLU A 78 4.39 7.19 -2.37
CA GLU A 78 3.13 7.64 -2.96
C GLU A 78 1.92 7.15 -2.19
N ALA A 79 1.92 5.89 -1.78
CA ALA A 79 0.83 5.30 -1.03
C ALA A 79 0.62 6.01 0.30
N VAL A 80 1.70 6.29 1.04
CA VAL A 80 1.61 6.97 2.33
C VAL A 80 1.02 8.36 2.18
N ASN A 81 1.44 9.10 1.15
CA ASN A 81 0.96 10.47 0.94
C ASN A 81 -0.52 10.54 0.56
N LYS A 82 -1.06 9.47 0.00
CA LYS A 82 -2.46 9.43 -0.47
C LYS A 82 -3.34 8.50 0.37
N ALA A 83 -2.80 7.92 1.44
CA ALA A 83 -3.47 6.88 2.19
C ALA A 83 -4.70 7.40 2.94
N LYS A 84 -5.76 6.60 2.89
CA LYS A 84 -6.94 6.74 3.75
C LYS A 84 -7.07 5.43 4.50
N VAL A 85 -6.75 5.45 5.79
CA VAL A 85 -6.70 4.24 6.61
C VAL A 85 -8.11 3.72 6.86
N LEU A 86 -8.33 2.44 6.55
CA LEU A 86 -9.56 1.73 6.86
C LEU A 86 -9.43 0.99 8.18
N TYR A 87 -8.26 0.44 8.45
CA TYR A 87 -7.96 -0.28 9.68
C TYR A 87 -6.47 -0.21 9.99
N GLU A 88 -6.13 0.00 11.25
CA GLU A 88 -4.77 -0.18 11.74
C GLU A 88 -4.80 -0.84 13.11
N LYS A 89 -3.85 -1.73 13.34
CA LYS A 89 -3.63 -2.33 14.66
C LYS A 89 -2.49 -1.59 15.32
N ASP A 90 -2.74 -1.10 16.54
CA ASP A 90 -1.79 -0.29 17.30
C ASP A 90 -1.33 0.90 16.44
N ASP A 91 -0.06 1.20 16.37
CA ASP A 91 0.47 2.32 15.60
C ASP A 91 1.05 1.87 14.26
N SER A 92 0.44 0.87 13.61
CA SER A 92 1.01 0.28 12.39
C SER A 92 1.12 1.26 11.24
N PHE A 93 0.19 2.21 11.10
CA PHE A 93 0.29 3.22 10.05
C PHE A 93 1.47 4.16 10.28
N LEU A 94 1.69 4.60 11.52
CA LEU A 94 2.83 5.45 11.85
C LEU A 94 4.15 4.74 11.55
N ARG A 95 4.28 3.48 11.96
CA ARG A 95 5.48 2.69 11.67
C ARG A 95 5.70 2.51 10.17
N PHE A 96 4.62 2.26 9.43
CA PHE A 96 4.67 2.15 7.99
C PHE A 96 5.12 3.46 7.34
N LYS A 97 4.58 4.58 7.79
CA LYS A 97 4.93 5.92 7.29
C LYS A 97 6.40 6.23 7.51
N ILE A 98 6.92 5.95 8.68
CA ILE A 98 8.34 6.16 9.00
C ILE A 98 9.22 5.32 8.08
N LYS A 99 8.89 4.03 7.90
CA LYS A 99 9.63 3.14 7.03
C LYS A 99 9.59 3.60 5.57
N ALA A 100 8.43 4.03 5.10
CA ALA A 100 8.25 4.49 3.73
C ALA A 100 9.11 5.72 3.43
N PHE A 101 9.10 6.70 4.34
CA PHE A 101 9.90 7.91 4.18
C PHE A 101 11.40 7.61 4.27
N ALA A 102 11.80 6.73 5.18
CA ALA A 102 13.21 6.35 5.32
C ALA A 102 13.72 5.66 4.05
N ARG A 103 12.97 4.74 3.50
CA ARG A 103 13.35 4.03 2.28
C ARG A 103 13.39 4.96 1.07
N TYR A 104 12.46 5.89 0.96
CA TYR A 104 12.45 6.86 -0.11
C TYR A 104 13.67 7.79 -0.03
N ALA A 105 13.97 8.29 1.16
CA ALA A 105 15.13 9.17 1.38
C ALA A 105 16.43 8.46 1.05
N GLU A 106 16.57 7.19 1.46
CA GLU A 106 17.73 6.35 1.15
C GLU A 106 17.91 6.18 -0.35
N THR A 107 16.84 5.89 -1.07
CA THR A 107 16.87 5.73 -2.52
C THR A 107 17.23 7.04 -3.21
N LYS A 108 16.69 8.16 -2.75
CA LYS A 108 16.99 9.48 -3.28
C LYS A 108 18.47 9.82 -3.09
N PHE A 109 19.00 9.54 -1.91
CA PHE A 109 20.42 9.78 -1.60
C PHE A 109 21.32 8.98 -2.55
N LEU A 110 21.02 7.70 -2.78
CA LEU A 110 21.79 6.86 -3.69
C LEU A 110 21.75 7.38 -5.13
N ARG A 111 20.60 7.87 -5.58
CA ARG A 111 20.48 8.45 -6.93
C ARG A 111 21.33 9.70 -7.09
N VAL A 112 21.35 10.55 -6.07
CA VAL A 112 22.16 11.77 -6.09
C VAL A 112 23.64 11.41 -6.11
N MET A 113 24.07 10.49 -5.28
CA MET A 113 25.47 10.03 -5.25
C MET A 113 25.90 9.44 -6.59
N ARG A 114 25.03 8.62 -7.19
CA ARG A 114 25.31 8.01 -8.49
C ARG A 114 25.48 9.08 -9.57
N ARG A 115 24.62 10.06 -9.58
CA ARG A 115 24.70 11.19 -10.55
C ARG A 115 26.00 11.95 -10.37
N ASP A 116 26.36 12.31 -9.14
CA ASP A 116 27.61 13.02 -8.85
C ASP A 116 28.83 12.24 -9.29
N PHE A 117 28.83 10.91 -9.01
CA PHE A 117 29.90 10.04 -9.44
C PHE A 117 30.07 10.04 -10.96
N LEU A 118 28.96 9.93 -11.69
CA LEU A 118 28.99 9.92 -13.16
C LEU A 118 29.47 11.26 -13.72
N GLU A 119 29.06 12.38 -13.14
CA GLU A 119 29.50 13.71 -13.56
C GLU A 119 31.00 13.89 -13.34
N LYS A 120 31.56 13.36 -12.24
CA LYS A 120 32.98 13.47 -11.93
C LYS A 120 33.85 12.52 -12.75
N SER A 121 33.26 11.51 -13.35
CA SER A 121 33.98 10.49 -14.12
C SER A 121 34.23 10.90 -15.58
N ILE A 122 33.65 12.01 -16.02
CA ILE A 122 33.74 12.47 -17.41
C ILE A 122 34.92 13.43 -17.60
#